data_142b168b24f15d8a15668761ea51e63d
#
_entry.id   142b168b24f15d8a15668761ea51e63d
#
_cell.length_a   1.000
_cell.length_b   1.000
_cell.length_c   1.000
_cell.angle_alpha   90.00
_cell.angle_beta   90.00
_cell.angle_gamma   90.00
#
_symmetry.space_group_name_H-M   'P 1'
#
loop_
_entity.id
_entity.type
_entity.pdbx_description
1 polymer ?
#
loop_
_entity_poly.entity_id
_entity_poly.type
_entity_poly.pdbx_seq_one_letter_code
_entity_poly.pdbx_strand_id
1 'polypeptide(L)'
;LAPFRAFTGRGVLANAPWSGTEVIEKFGAEHVRTGDLIVYTSADSVFQIAAHEEVVPLETLYEYCHIAREMLKGKHGVGRVIARPFVGTSGNYTRTPNRHDYSLEPPRQTLLDAVKAAGLASIGVGKIYDIFAGRGTTEHVYNKSNADGMNHTADFAAKDFEGLCFVNLVDFDMQFGHRRDAEGY
;
A
#
# COMPACT_ATOMS: atom_id res chain seq x y z
N LEU A 1 -0.84 14.48 13.68
CA LEU A 1 -0.87 15.32 12.47
C LEU A 1 -0.14 16.67 12.60
N ALA A 2 -0.02 17.26 13.80
CA ALA A 2 0.67 18.54 13.93
C ALA A 2 2.09 18.56 13.34
N PRO A 3 2.97 17.57 13.61
CA PRO A 3 4.28 17.51 12.97
C PRO A 3 4.19 17.38 11.44
N PHE A 4 3.27 16.57 10.92
CA PHE A 4 3.08 16.37 9.48
C PHE A 4 2.71 17.70 8.78
N ARG A 5 1.77 18.47 9.37
CA ARG A 5 1.43 19.81 8.88
C ARG A 5 2.62 20.76 8.88
N ALA A 6 3.44 20.71 9.93
CA ALA A 6 4.63 21.54 10.02
C ALA A 6 5.67 21.23 8.93
N PHE A 7 5.84 19.97 8.56
CA PHE A 7 6.76 19.57 7.51
C PHE A 7 6.24 19.82 6.09
N THR A 8 4.94 19.59 5.85
CA THR A 8 4.36 19.77 4.51
C THR A 8 3.98 21.22 4.21
N GLY A 9 3.83 22.06 5.24
CA GLY A 9 3.30 23.42 5.11
C GLY A 9 1.82 23.48 4.69
N ARG A 10 1.12 22.32 4.66
CA ARG A 10 -0.27 22.21 4.21
C ARG A 10 -1.21 21.79 5.32
N GLY A 11 -2.45 22.22 5.24
CA GLY A 11 -3.53 21.72 6.09
C GLY A 11 -3.89 20.27 5.78
N VAL A 12 -4.78 19.71 6.58
CA VAL A 12 -5.25 18.32 6.44
C VAL A 12 -6.75 18.28 6.51
N LEU A 13 -7.36 17.71 5.49
CA LEU A 13 -8.80 17.43 5.36
C LEU A 13 -9.10 15.98 5.74
N ALA A 14 -10.32 15.69 6.11
CA ALA A 14 -10.87 14.41 6.54
C ALA A 14 -10.26 13.88 7.86
N ASN A 15 -9.11 13.22 7.83
CA ASN A 15 -8.45 12.59 8.98
C ASN A 15 -9.35 11.61 9.75
N ALA A 16 -9.99 10.71 9.02
CA ALA A 16 -10.94 9.73 9.53
C ALA A 16 -10.96 8.47 8.64
N PRO A 17 -11.61 7.37 9.07
CA PRO A 17 -11.87 6.24 8.20
C PRO A 17 -12.83 6.64 7.07
N TRP A 18 -12.46 6.35 5.83
CA TRP A 18 -13.23 6.64 4.63
C TRP A 18 -13.02 5.61 3.53
N SER A 19 -14.04 5.40 2.71
CA SER A 19 -13.86 4.87 1.36
C SER A 19 -13.07 5.88 0.53
N GLY A 20 -12.07 5.42 -0.19
CA GLY A 20 -11.19 6.33 -0.89
C GLY A 20 -11.81 7.03 -2.10
N THR A 21 -12.92 6.54 -2.67
CA THR A 21 -13.71 7.25 -3.69
C THR A 21 -14.59 8.31 -3.07
N GLU A 22 -15.27 7.97 -1.99
CA GLU A 22 -16.16 8.89 -1.27
C GLU A 22 -15.42 10.07 -0.66
N VAL A 23 -14.23 9.84 -0.08
CA VAL A 23 -13.44 10.92 0.54
C VAL A 23 -12.94 11.93 -0.50
N ILE A 24 -12.53 11.45 -1.67
CA ILE A 24 -12.09 12.31 -2.77
C ILE A 24 -13.28 13.14 -3.27
N GLU A 25 -14.43 12.52 -3.47
CA GLU A 25 -15.63 13.23 -3.91
C GLU A 25 -16.07 14.30 -2.91
N LYS A 26 -16.01 13.97 -1.61
CA LYS A 26 -16.45 14.89 -0.55
C LYS A 26 -15.50 16.07 -0.33
N PHE A 27 -14.19 15.84 -0.35
CA PHE A 27 -13.18 16.84 0.01
C PHE A 27 -12.37 17.36 -1.17
N GLY A 28 -12.56 16.80 -2.38
CA GLY A 28 -11.76 17.15 -3.55
C GLY A 28 -11.88 18.62 -3.95
N ALA A 29 -13.08 19.17 -3.94
CA ALA A 29 -13.30 20.59 -4.27
C ALA A 29 -12.60 21.52 -3.25
N GLU A 30 -12.63 21.18 -1.96
CA GLU A 30 -11.94 21.94 -0.93
C GLU A 30 -10.42 21.80 -1.05
N HIS A 31 -9.92 20.59 -1.32
CA HIS A 31 -8.52 20.33 -1.61
C HIS A 31 -8.02 21.17 -2.79
N VAL A 32 -8.74 21.19 -3.91
CA VAL A 32 -8.38 21.99 -5.10
C VAL A 32 -8.33 23.48 -4.78
N ARG A 33 -9.24 23.98 -3.96
CA ARG A 33 -9.31 25.38 -3.56
C ARG A 33 -8.21 25.80 -2.57
N THR A 34 -7.87 24.92 -1.61
CA THR A 34 -6.97 25.29 -0.47
C THR A 34 -5.56 24.74 -0.62
N GLY A 35 -5.40 23.66 -1.36
CA GLY A 35 -4.17 22.87 -1.41
C GLY A 35 -3.95 21.97 -0.19
N ASP A 36 -4.90 21.88 0.75
CA ASP A 36 -4.82 21.02 1.93
C ASP A 36 -4.94 19.54 1.54
N LEU A 37 -4.16 18.68 2.17
CA LEU A 37 -4.07 17.26 1.82
C LEU A 37 -5.25 16.46 2.38
N ILE A 38 -5.85 15.60 1.57
CA ILE A 38 -6.88 14.67 2.03
C ILE A 38 -6.20 13.46 2.66
N VAL A 39 -6.24 13.38 4.00
CA VAL A 39 -5.67 12.26 4.76
C VAL A 39 -6.78 11.38 5.27
N TYR A 40 -6.67 10.07 5.08
CA TYR A 40 -7.68 9.13 5.54
C TYR A 40 -7.08 7.73 5.78
N THR A 41 -7.83 6.88 6.46
CA THR A 41 -7.50 5.47 6.66
C THR A 41 -8.65 4.58 6.17
N SER A 42 -8.40 3.28 6.11
CA SER A 42 -9.41 2.24 5.84
C SER A 42 -9.41 1.21 6.98
N ALA A 43 -10.04 0.07 6.77
CA ALA A 43 -10.03 -1.03 7.75
C ALA A 43 -8.62 -1.59 8.01
N ASP A 44 -7.72 -1.45 7.04
CA ASP A 44 -6.32 -1.85 7.16
C ASP A 44 -5.51 -0.84 7.97
N SER A 45 -4.33 -1.27 8.45
CA SER A 45 -3.35 -0.39 9.08
C SER A 45 -2.63 0.46 8.03
N VAL A 46 -3.30 1.49 7.52
CA VAL A 46 -2.80 2.36 6.45
C VAL A 46 -3.00 3.84 6.77
N PHE A 47 -2.08 4.66 6.26
CA PHE A 47 -2.18 6.12 6.23
C PHE A 47 -2.16 6.55 4.77
N GLN A 48 -3.26 7.08 4.27
CA GLN A 48 -3.42 7.42 2.86
C GLN A 48 -3.48 8.93 2.68
N ILE A 49 -2.77 9.43 1.68
CA ILE A 49 -2.76 10.85 1.29
C ILE A 49 -3.28 10.94 -0.13
N ALA A 50 -4.48 11.50 -0.31
CA ALA A 50 -5.00 11.81 -1.63
C ALA A 50 -4.78 13.28 -1.98
N ALA A 51 -4.37 13.51 -3.23
CA ALA A 51 -4.16 14.85 -3.77
C ALA A 51 -4.42 14.87 -5.28
N HIS A 52 -4.93 16.00 -5.76
CA HIS A 52 -5.12 16.25 -7.19
C HIS A 52 -3.79 16.57 -7.85
N GLU A 53 -3.47 15.92 -8.97
CA GLU A 53 -2.14 16.01 -9.60
C GLU A 53 -1.77 17.43 -10.08
N GLU A 54 -2.76 18.25 -10.42
CA GLU A 54 -2.53 19.65 -10.80
C GLU A 54 -2.34 20.60 -9.61
N VAL A 55 -2.73 20.18 -8.39
CA VAL A 55 -2.63 20.98 -7.14
C VAL A 55 -1.39 20.61 -6.36
N VAL A 56 -1.08 19.31 -6.31
CA VAL A 56 0.11 18.76 -5.68
C VAL A 56 0.78 17.84 -6.70
N PRO A 57 1.89 18.27 -7.32
CA PRO A 57 2.64 17.43 -8.25
C PRO A 57 3.01 16.07 -7.64
N LEU A 58 3.08 15.04 -8.47
CA LEU A 58 3.34 13.66 -8.02
C LEU A 58 4.59 13.53 -7.16
N GLU A 59 5.69 14.14 -7.56
CA GLU A 59 6.96 14.12 -6.81
C GLU A 59 6.77 14.72 -5.40
N THR A 60 6.02 15.80 -5.29
CA THR A 60 5.71 16.44 -4.00
C THR A 60 4.81 15.54 -3.14
N LEU A 61 3.81 14.87 -3.75
CA LEU A 61 2.97 13.92 -3.04
C LEU A 61 3.78 12.74 -2.52
N TYR A 62 4.71 12.23 -3.32
CA TYR A 62 5.60 11.13 -2.93
C TYR A 62 6.55 11.55 -1.80
N GLU A 63 7.08 12.77 -1.85
CA GLU A 63 7.89 13.32 -0.75
C GLU A 63 7.08 13.41 0.55
N TYR A 64 5.83 13.88 0.50
CA TYR A 64 4.94 13.92 1.67
C TYR A 64 4.65 12.51 2.22
N CYS A 65 4.52 11.51 1.36
CA CYS A 65 4.38 10.13 1.80
C CYS A 65 5.65 9.59 2.44
N HIS A 66 6.83 9.94 1.94
CA HIS A 66 8.11 9.62 2.59
C HIS A 66 8.22 10.25 3.98
N ILE A 67 7.90 11.53 4.13
CA ILE A 67 7.87 12.21 5.41
C ILE A 67 6.91 11.48 6.38
N ALA A 68 5.70 11.17 5.92
CA ALA A 68 4.73 10.43 6.71
C ALA A 68 5.25 9.03 7.10
N ARG A 69 5.92 8.31 6.18
CA ARG A 69 6.50 6.99 6.46
C ARG A 69 7.56 7.05 7.55
N GLU A 70 8.44 8.06 7.53
CA GLU A 70 9.44 8.25 8.56
C GLU A 70 8.83 8.58 9.93
N MET A 71 7.75 9.35 9.96
CA MET A 71 7.06 9.73 11.20
C MET A 71 6.22 8.58 11.79
N LEU A 72 5.72 7.67 10.94
CA LEU A 72 4.80 6.60 11.32
C LEU A 72 5.54 5.26 11.53
N LYS A 73 6.60 5.30 12.33
CA LYS A 73 7.40 4.15 12.77
C LYS A 73 7.23 3.90 14.28
N GLY A 74 7.70 2.75 14.75
CA GLY A 74 7.71 2.39 16.17
C GLY A 74 6.31 2.44 16.78
N LYS A 75 6.12 3.22 17.84
CA LYS A 75 4.85 3.34 18.59
C LYS A 75 3.66 3.75 17.72
N HIS A 76 3.89 4.50 16.65
CA HIS A 76 2.88 4.98 15.72
C HIS A 76 2.95 4.30 14.35
N GLY A 77 3.63 3.15 14.28
CA GLY A 77 3.81 2.41 13.04
C GLY A 77 2.48 2.00 12.41
N VAL A 78 2.32 2.31 11.13
CA VAL A 78 1.24 1.79 10.29
C VAL A 78 1.86 0.89 9.22
N GLY A 79 1.13 -0.13 8.77
CA GLY A 79 1.63 -1.09 7.79
C GLY A 79 2.07 -0.43 6.48
N ARG A 80 1.30 0.52 5.97
CA ARG A 80 1.61 1.25 4.73
C ARG A 80 1.25 2.73 4.82
N VAL A 81 2.07 3.57 4.22
CA VAL A 81 1.68 4.92 3.79
C VAL A 81 1.43 4.86 2.28
N ILE A 82 0.34 5.45 1.80
CA ILE A 82 -0.08 5.29 0.41
C ILE A 82 -0.34 6.66 -0.22
N ALA A 83 0.34 6.94 -1.32
CA ALA A 83 0.01 8.03 -2.22
C ALA A 83 -1.21 7.65 -3.07
N ARG A 84 -2.24 8.50 -3.08
CA ARG A 84 -3.49 8.33 -3.83
C ARG A 84 -3.77 9.53 -4.72
N PRO A 85 -3.00 9.71 -5.81
CA PRO A 85 -3.25 10.80 -6.74
C PRO A 85 -4.58 10.61 -7.47
N PHE A 86 -5.21 11.74 -7.81
CA PHE A 86 -6.45 11.79 -8.57
C PHE A 86 -6.47 13.02 -9.50
N VAL A 87 -7.39 12.99 -10.46
CA VAL A 87 -7.66 14.07 -11.43
C VAL A 87 -9.15 14.29 -11.57
N GLY A 88 -9.54 15.29 -12.35
CA GLY A 88 -10.95 15.57 -12.67
C GLY A 88 -11.48 16.80 -11.94
N THR A 89 -12.80 16.91 -11.88
CA THR A 89 -13.52 18.05 -11.28
C THR A 89 -14.56 17.55 -10.32
N SER A 90 -15.12 18.44 -9.50
CA SER A 90 -16.18 18.11 -8.54
C SER A 90 -17.35 17.38 -9.22
N GLY A 91 -17.75 16.26 -8.66
CA GLY A 91 -18.76 15.35 -9.22
C GLY A 91 -18.19 14.32 -10.22
N ASN A 92 -16.90 14.40 -10.56
CA ASN A 92 -16.26 13.49 -11.52
C ASN A 92 -14.74 13.32 -11.27
N TYR A 93 -14.37 13.11 -10.02
CA TYR A 93 -12.99 12.81 -9.68
C TYR A 93 -12.64 11.35 -9.96
N THR A 94 -11.45 11.12 -10.52
CA THR A 94 -10.96 9.77 -10.86
C THR A 94 -9.55 9.57 -10.33
N ARG A 95 -9.31 8.44 -9.67
CA ARG A 95 -7.97 8.05 -9.24
C ARG A 95 -7.11 7.70 -10.43
N THR A 96 -5.84 8.12 -10.38
CA THR A 96 -4.86 7.77 -11.42
C THR A 96 -4.13 6.47 -11.08
N PRO A 97 -3.46 5.85 -12.05
CA PRO A 97 -2.61 4.69 -11.83
C PRO A 97 -1.31 5.01 -11.06
N ASN A 98 -1.02 6.30 -10.83
CA ASN A 98 0.19 6.79 -10.14
C ASN A 98 0.15 6.57 -8.61
N ARG A 99 -0.62 5.58 -8.15
CA ARG A 99 -0.59 5.13 -6.76
C ARG A 99 0.80 4.62 -6.42
N HIS A 100 1.29 4.97 -5.22
CA HIS A 100 2.52 4.43 -4.68
C HIS A 100 2.37 4.04 -3.20
N ASP A 101 2.80 2.84 -2.84
CA ASP A 101 2.72 2.30 -1.49
C ASP A 101 4.11 2.29 -0.85
N TYR A 102 4.20 2.86 0.36
CA TYR A 102 5.41 2.87 1.20
C TYR A 102 5.16 1.93 2.39
N SER A 103 5.58 0.69 2.24
CA SER A 103 5.43 -0.34 3.27
C SER A 103 6.37 -0.08 4.45
N LEU A 104 5.94 -0.47 5.65
CA LEU A 104 6.81 -0.52 6.82
C LEU A 104 7.68 -1.77 6.70
N GLU A 105 8.99 -1.59 6.73
CA GLU A 105 9.90 -2.73 6.82
C GLU A 105 9.65 -3.52 8.11
N PRO A 106 9.78 -4.86 8.07
CA PRO A 106 9.71 -5.67 9.28
C PRO A 106 10.68 -5.15 10.35
N PRO A 107 10.22 -4.93 11.60
CA PRO A 107 11.03 -4.31 12.64
C PRO A 107 12.15 -5.23 13.18
N ARG A 108 12.10 -6.51 12.82
CA ARG A 108 13.08 -7.53 13.21
C ARG A 108 13.42 -8.40 12.01
N GLN A 109 14.47 -9.19 12.15
CA GLN A 109 14.81 -10.24 11.20
C GLN A 109 13.67 -11.24 11.09
N THR A 110 13.28 -11.55 9.85
CA THR A 110 12.20 -12.49 9.52
C THR A 110 12.77 -13.82 9.04
N LEU A 111 11.89 -14.82 8.87
CA LEU A 111 12.29 -16.09 8.25
C LEU A 111 12.85 -15.87 6.85
N LEU A 112 12.28 -14.94 6.07
CA LEU A 112 12.78 -14.63 4.70
C LEU A 112 14.22 -14.11 4.74
N ASP A 113 14.54 -13.25 5.73
CA ASP A 113 15.93 -12.77 5.92
C ASP A 113 16.89 -13.92 6.26
N ALA A 114 16.45 -14.85 7.13
CA ALA A 114 17.26 -15.98 7.55
C ALA A 114 17.53 -16.96 6.38
N VAL A 115 16.50 -17.26 5.59
CA VAL A 115 16.60 -18.10 4.39
C VAL A 115 17.59 -17.47 3.39
N LYS A 116 17.41 -16.18 3.09
CA LYS A 116 18.31 -15.43 2.20
C LYS A 116 19.75 -15.38 2.72
N ALA A 117 19.94 -15.16 4.02
CA ALA A 117 21.27 -15.11 4.65
C ALA A 117 21.99 -16.46 4.62
N ALA A 118 21.25 -17.57 4.61
CA ALA A 118 21.77 -18.92 4.41
C ALA A 118 22.16 -19.23 2.95
N GLY A 119 22.00 -18.27 2.02
CA GLY A 119 22.25 -18.46 0.60
C GLY A 119 21.18 -19.25 -0.13
N LEU A 120 20.02 -19.46 0.51
CA LEU A 120 18.88 -20.21 -0.01
C LEU A 120 17.88 -19.28 -0.73
N ALA A 121 17.07 -19.84 -1.61
CA ALA A 121 16.02 -19.12 -2.30
C ALA A 121 14.88 -18.72 -1.33
N SER A 122 14.45 -17.46 -1.43
CA SER A 122 13.30 -16.93 -0.71
C SER A 122 12.37 -16.26 -1.74
N ILE A 123 11.42 -17.05 -2.24
CA ILE A 123 10.56 -16.71 -3.37
C ILE A 123 9.22 -16.23 -2.84
N GLY A 124 8.77 -15.06 -3.29
CA GLY A 124 7.48 -14.48 -2.96
C GLY A 124 6.49 -14.57 -4.12
N VAL A 125 5.32 -15.17 -3.92
CA VAL A 125 4.22 -15.16 -4.89
C VAL A 125 3.07 -14.29 -4.35
N GLY A 126 2.55 -13.38 -5.17
CA GLY A 126 1.50 -12.45 -4.78
C GLY A 126 2.04 -11.23 -4.07
N LYS A 127 1.40 -10.80 -2.99
CA LYS A 127 1.75 -9.57 -2.24
C LYS A 127 2.94 -9.70 -1.28
N ILE A 128 3.61 -10.86 -1.24
CA ILE A 128 4.68 -11.12 -0.25
C ILE A 128 5.79 -10.08 -0.33
N TYR A 129 6.23 -9.73 -1.54
CA TYR A 129 7.23 -8.69 -1.72
C TYR A 129 6.83 -7.35 -1.08
N ASP A 130 5.59 -6.91 -1.31
CA ASP A 130 5.08 -5.64 -0.78
C ASP A 130 4.86 -5.70 0.74
N ILE A 131 4.37 -6.83 1.26
CA ILE A 131 4.13 -7.03 2.71
C ILE A 131 5.45 -6.90 3.48
N PHE A 132 6.52 -7.47 2.95
CA PHE A 132 7.85 -7.43 3.58
C PHE A 132 8.73 -6.27 3.10
N ALA A 133 8.17 -5.32 2.33
CA ALA A 133 8.92 -4.18 1.75
C ALA A 133 10.15 -4.64 0.94
N GLY A 134 10.04 -5.76 0.23
CA GLY A 134 11.12 -6.38 -0.54
C GLY A 134 12.20 -7.07 0.31
N ARG A 135 12.15 -6.92 1.63
CA ARG A 135 13.16 -7.41 2.54
C ARG A 135 13.12 -8.94 2.64
N GLY A 136 14.27 -9.56 2.53
CA GLY A 136 14.45 -11.01 2.66
C GLY A 136 14.05 -11.82 1.42
N THR A 137 13.42 -11.25 0.40
CA THR A 137 13.09 -11.96 -0.86
C THR A 137 14.28 -12.01 -1.81
N THR A 138 14.45 -13.11 -2.53
CA THR A 138 15.45 -13.28 -3.60
C THR A 138 14.81 -13.17 -4.98
N GLU A 139 13.57 -13.64 -5.13
CA GLU A 139 12.77 -13.58 -6.35
C GLU A 139 11.30 -13.37 -5.98
N HIS A 140 10.52 -12.69 -6.84
CA HIS A 140 9.09 -12.53 -6.61
C HIS A 140 8.31 -12.45 -7.92
N VAL A 141 7.01 -12.79 -7.84
CA VAL A 141 6.05 -12.61 -8.90
C VAL A 141 4.71 -12.15 -8.31
N TYR A 142 4.08 -11.17 -8.95
CA TYR A 142 2.72 -10.77 -8.61
C TYR A 142 1.70 -11.71 -9.23
N ASN A 143 0.56 -11.87 -8.56
CA ASN A 143 -0.59 -12.62 -9.09
C ASN A 143 -1.83 -11.73 -9.19
N LYS A 144 -2.72 -12.08 -10.13
CA LYS A 144 -3.98 -11.37 -10.39
C LYS A 144 -5.19 -12.05 -9.74
N SER A 145 -5.05 -13.33 -9.42
CA SER A 145 -6.10 -14.18 -8.83
C SER A 145 -5.46 -15.35 -8.10
N ASN A 146 -6.25 -16.13 -7.34
CA ASN A 146 -5.78 -17.36 -6.72
C ASN A 146 -5.31 -18.38 -7.77
N ALA A 147 -6.04 -18.53 -8.87
CA ALA A 147 -5.66 -19.45 -9.95
C ALA A 147 -4.30 -19.07 -10.58
N ASP A 148 -4.08 -17.78 -10.82
CA ASP A 148 -2.80 -17.25 -11.32
C ASP A 148 -1.67 -17.51 -10.32
N GLY A 149 -1.91 -17.26 -9.01
CA GLY A 149 -0.97 -17.55 -7.94
C GLY A 149 -0.62 -19.04 -7.83
N MET A 150 -1.58 -19.92 -8.02
CA MET A 150 -1.34 -21.39 -8.04
C MET A 150 -0.51 -21.81 -9.26
N ASN A 151 -0.74 -21.22 -10.44
CA ASN A 151 0.08 -21.48 -11.61
C ASN A 151 1.54 -21.06 -11.38
N HIS A 152 1.79 -19.86 -10.88
CA HIS A 152 3.13 -19.42 -10.51
C HIS A 152 3.78 -20.32 -9.46
N THR A 153 3.00 -20.79 -8.48
CA THR A 153 3.49 -21.71 -7.45
C THR A 153 3.91 -23.06 -8.08
N ALA A 154 3.12 -23.59 -9.01
CA ALA A 154 3.46 -24.81 -9.74
C ALA A 154 4.72 -24.63 -10.61
N ASP A 155 4.86 -23.47 -11.27
CA ASP A 155 6.05 -23.14 -12.07
C ASP A 155 7.32 -23.10 -11.20
N PHE A 156 7.23 -22.55 -9.99
CA PHE A 156 8.35 -22.55 -9.04
C PHE A 156 8.61 -23.95 -8.49
N ALA A 157 7.57 -24.72 -8.17
CA ALA A 157 7.73 -26.08 -7.66
C ALA A 157 8.36 -27.04 -8.70
N ALA A 158 8.26 -26.71 -9.98
CA ALA A 158 8.91 -27.47 -11.06
C ALA A 158 10.40 -27.12 -11.24
N LYS A 159 10.87 -26.03 -10.61
CA LYS A 159 12.29 -25.64 -10.63
C LYS A 159 13.04 -26.36 -9.51
N ASP A 160 14.32 -26.67 -9.77
CA ASP A 160 15.24 -27.18 -8.75
C ASP A 160 15.78 -26.02 -7.94
N PHE A 161 15.30 -25.84 -6.69
CA PHE A 161 15.82 -24.85 -5.75
C PHE A 161 15.77 -25.34 -4.31
N GLU A 162 16.69 -24.89 -3.51
CA GLU A 162 16.65 -25.06 -2.05
C GLU A 162 16.19 -23.74 -1.40
N GLY A 163 15.14 -23.80 -0.58
CA GLY A 163 14.64 -22.62 0.09
C GLY A 163 13.15 -22.63 0.38
N LEU A 164 12.54 -21.45 0.37
CA LEU A 164 11.13 -21.21 0.69
C LEU A 164 10.43 -20.52 -0.47
N CYS A 165 9.30 -21.08 -0.91
CA CYS A 165 8.33 -20.38 -1.75
C CYS A 165 7.14 -19.98 -0.87
N PHE A 166 7.00 -18.67 -0.62
CA PHE A 166 5.93 -18.11 0.21
C PHE A 166 4.84 -17.54 -0.70
N VAL A 167 3.63 -18.06 -0.59
CA VAL A 167 2.51 -17.77 -1.49
C VAL A 167 1.41 -17.03 -0.76
N ASN A 168 0.97 -15.90 -1.31
CA ASN A 168 -0.23 -15.19 -0.90
C ASN A 168 -1.32 -15.32 -1.97
N LEU A 169 -2.39 -16.06 -1.65
CA LEU A 169 -3.58 -16.18 -2.49
C LEU A 169 -4.51 -15.00 -2.23
N VAL A 170 -4.62 -14.10 -3.22
CA VAL A 170 -5.17 -12.75 -3.03
C VAL A 170 -6.69 -12.67 -3.02
N ASP A 171 -7.41 -13.65 -3.62
CA ASP A 171 -8.86 -13.56 -3.79
C ASP A 171 -9.62 -13.67 -2.46
N PHE A 172 -9.14 -14.49 -1.52
CA PHE A 172 -9.79 -14.67 -0.23
C PHE A 172 -9.98 -13.34 0.50
N ASP A 173 -8.95 -12.52 0.55
CA ASP A 173 -9.03 -11.18 1.13
C ASP A 173 -9.81 -10.21 0.23
N MET A 174 -9.43 -10.11 -1.04
CA MET A 174 -9.95 -9.09 -1.95
C MET A 174 -11.42 -9.28 -2.32
N GLN A 175 -11.88 -10.51 -2.51
CA GLN A 175 -13.23 -10.81 -2.97
C GLN A 175 -14.20 -11.07 -1.82
N PHE A 176 -13.74 -11.66 -0.72
CA PHE A 176 -14.60 -12.15 0.35
C PHE A 176 -14.31 -11.47 1.70
N GLY A 177 -13.05 -11.45 2.17
CA GLY A 177 -12.68 -10.98 3.50
C GLY A 177 -13.10 -9.54 3.76
N HIS A 178 -12.77 -8.60 2.89
CA HIS A 178 -13.18 -7.20 3.00
C HIS A 178 -14.69 -6.98 2.88
N ARG A 179 -15.43 -7.91 2.30
CA ARG A 179 -16.89 -7.86 2.16
C ARG A 179 -17.63 -8.61 3.24
N ARG A 180 -16.90 -9.26 4.16
CA ARG A 180 -17.45 -10.13 5.21
C ARG A 180 -18.33 -11.25 4.64
N ASP A 181 -17.98 -11.72 3.47
CA ASP A 181 -18.66 -12.81 2.79
C ASP A 181 -18.03 -14.15 3.25
N ALA A 182 -18.56 -14.70 4.32
CA ALA A 182 -18.08 -15.95 4.89
C ALA A 182 -18.46 -17.18 4.04
N GLU A 183 -19.52 -17.10 3.24
CA GLU A 183 -19.93 -18.21 2.36
C GLU A 183 -19.04 -18.31 1.13
N GLY A 184 -18.60 -17.16 0.59
CA GLY A 184 -17.69 -17.11 -0.55
C GLY A 184 -16.25 -17.45 -0.20
N TYR A 185 -15.85 -17.28 1.06
CA TYR A 185 -14.49 -17.52 1.55
C TYR A 185 -14.16 -19.00 1.59
#